data_51e51b8b13ff72e11a19411d9bf10d5d
#
_entry.id   51e51b8b13ff72e11a19411d9bf10d5d
#
_cell.length_a   1.000
_cell.length_b   1.000
_cell.length_c   1.000
_cell.angle_alpha   90.00
_cell.angle_beta   90.00
_cell.angle_gamma   90.00
#
_symmetry.space_group_name_H-M   'P 1'
#
loop_
_entity.id
_entity.type
_entity.pdbx_description
1 polymer ?
#
loop_
_entity_poly.entity_id
_entity_poly.type
_entity_poly.pdbx_seq_one_letter_code
_entity_poly.pdbx_strand_id
1 'polypeptide(L)'
;MKFSTNLARDARFEPGLRPFLEYRDLGIKDATHGRFRAHVIRVKKGSDHGDLHTTGLHQHHLDFQMIYVLKGWIRFTFEGHGEHTFGPGDCCLQPPGIVHNELDCSDDLELMEITSPGDFETVALSGKP
;
A
#
# COMPACT_ATOMS: atom_id res chain seq x y z
N MET A 1 15.60 -17.35 -6.00
CA MET A 1 15.13 -16.74 -4.75
C MET A 1 16.22 -16.88 -3.71
N LYS A 2 16.54 -15.80 -3.05
CA LYS A 2 17.65 -15.76 -2.09
C LYS A 2 17.13 -15.73 -0.65
N PHE A 3 17.87 -16.36 0.27
CA PHE A 3 17.62 -16.15 1.69
C PHE A 3 17.83 -14.65 2.00
N SER A 4 16.93 -14.06 2.78
CA SER A 4 16.99 -12.63 3.08
C SER A 4 16.39 -12.36 4.45
N THR A 5 16.95 -11.40 5.16
CA THR A 5 16.40 -10.94 6.43
C THR A 5 16.28 -9.42 6.39
N ASN A 6 15.31 -8.89 7.12
CA ASN A 6 15.14 -7.45 7.32
C ASN A 6 14.67 -7.24 8.74
N LEU A 7 15.57 -6.80 9.60
CA LEU A 7 15.31 -6.74 11.03
C LEU A 7 14.74 -5.39 11.43
N ALA A 8 13.80 -5.41 12.37
CA ALA A 8 13.15 -4.18 12.83
C ALA A 8 14.15 -3.14 13.34
N ARG A 9 15.23 -3.58 14.00
CA ARG A 9 16.25 -2.67 14.53
C ARG A 9 17.01 -1.92 13.44
N ASP A 10 16.98 -2.44 12.20
CA ASP A 10 17.66 -1.83 11.06
C ASP A 10 16.68 -1.17 10.10
N ALA A 11 15.43 -0.98 10.52
CA ALA A 11 14.38 -0.44 9.68
C ALA A 11 14.73 0.95 9.15
N ARG A 12 14.52 1.15 7.85
CA ARG A 12 14.65 2.44 7.19
C ARG A 12 13.40 2.73 6.40
N PHE A 13 12.85 3.91 6.61
CA PHE A 13 11.70 4.39 5.85
C PHE A 13 12.17 5.47 4.89
N GLU A 14 11.81 5.32 3.62
CA GLU A 14 12.20 6.23 2.55
C GLU A 14 10.97 6.95 2.00
N PRO A 15 11.15 8.15 1.44
CA PRO A 15 10.05 8.84 0.78
C PRO A 15 9.58 8.06 -0.44
N GLY A 16 8.31 8.19 -0.76
CA GLY A 16 7.72 7.58 -1.94
C GLY A 16 7.08 8.64 -2.82
N LEU A 17 6.17 8.19 -3.70
CA LEU A 17 5.47 9.09 -4.61
C LEU A 17 4.60 10.10 -3.88
N ARG A 18 4.04 9.69 -2.74
CA ARG A 18 3.15 10.55 -1.96
C ARG A 18 3.91 11.19 -0.82
N PRO A 19 3.90 12.52 -0.69
CA PRO A 19 4.72 13.20 0.31
C PRO A 19 4.33 12.93 1.76
N PHE A 20 3.11 12.44 1.98
CA PHE A 20 2.63 12.13 3.34
C PHE A 20 2.85 10.67 3.75
N LEU A 21 3.41 9.84 2.86
CA LEU A 21 3.71 8.44 3.14
C LEU A 21 5.20 8.17 3.06
N GLU A 22 5.66 7.21 3.84
CA GLU A 22 7.00 6.69 3.72
C GLU A 22 6.98 5.16 3.74
N TYR A 23 7.99 4.55 3.15
CA TYR A 23 8.00 3.15 2.78
C TYR A 23 9.25 2.46 3.30
N ARG A 24 9.08 1.33 3.93
CA ARG A 24 10.18 0.45 4.34
C ARG A 24 10.16 -0.77 3.43
N ASP A 25 11.13 -0.87 2.53
CA ASP A 25 11.31 -2.04 1.69
C ASP A 25 11.82 -3.19 2.57
N LEU A 26 11.18 -4.35 2.48
CA LEU A 26 11.58 -5.52 3.27
C LEU A 26 12.58 -6.41 2.55
N GLY A 27 13.07 -5.99 1.37
CA GLY A 27 14.09 -6.73 0.63
C GLY A 27 13.56 -7.90 -0.20
N ILE A 28 12.25 -8.05 -0.27
CA ILE A 28 11.63 -9.19 -0.93
C ILE A 28 11.75 -9.10 -2.45
N LYS A 29 11.65 -7.90 -3.01
CA LYS A 29 11.77 -7.72 -4.45
C LYS A 29 13.14 -8.19 -4.94
N ASP A 30 14.21 -7.77 -4.28
CA ASP A 30 15.56 -8.19 -4.63
C ASP A 30 15.75 -9.70 -4.43
N ALA A 31 15.28 -10.23 -3.30
CA ALA A 31 15.45 -11.65 -2.98
C ALA A 31 14.67 -12.57 -3.91
N THR A 32 13.63 -12.07 -4.57
CA THR A 32 12.77 -12.86 -5.45
C THR A 32 12.92 -12.51 -6.93
N HIS A 33 13.97 -11.74 -7.27
CA HIS A 33 14.21 -11.30 -8.66
C HIS A 33 12.98 -10.60 -9.27
N GLY A 34 12.30 -9.78 -8.46
CA GLY A 34 11.17 -8.99 -8.92
C GLY A 34 9.82 -9.72 -8.92
N ARG A 35 9.77 -10.98 -8.50
CA ARG A 35 8.50 -11.73 -8.50
C ARG A 35 7.52 -11.20 -7.47
N PHE A 36 8.02 -10.74 -6.33
CA PHE A 36 7.21 -10.20 -5.25
C PHE A 36 7.85 -8.93 -4.71
N ARG A 37 7.02 -8.10 -4.09
CA ARG A 37 7.48 -6.99 -3.26
C ARG A 37 6.72 -7.08 -1.94
N ALA A 38 7.41 -6.79 -0.84
CA ALA A 38 6.75 -6.58 0.44
C ALA A 38 7.37 -5.32 1.04
N HIS A 39 6.52 -4.41 1.51
CA HIS A 39 6.98 -3.22 2.20
C HIS A 39 5.98 -2.81 3.28
N VAL A 40 6.48 -2.05 4.25
CA VAL A 40 5.64 -1.42 5.25
C VAL A 40 5.45 0.03 4.84
N ILE A 41 4.20 0.46 4.83
CA ILE A 41 3.82 1.83 4.48
C ILE A 41 3.27 2.48 5.73
N ARG A 42 3.73 3.69 6.04
CA ARG A 42 3.19 4.45 7.16
C ARG A 42 3.02 5.92 6.80
N VAL A 43 2.16 6.61 7.55
CA VAL A 43 2.02 8.05 7.41
C VAL A 43 3.27 8.70 8.00
N LYS A 44 3.85 9.63 7.26
CA LYS A 44 5.01 10.39 7.71
C LYS A 44 4.60 11.30 8.85
N LYS A 45 5.32 11.23 9.96
CA LYS A 45 5.02 12.01 11.15
C LYS A 45 4.98 13.50 10.84
N GLY A 46 3.92 14.17 11.28
CA GLY A 46 3.75 15.61 11.07
C GLY A 46 3.27 16.00 9.68
N SER A 47 3.01 15.03 8.80
CA SER A 47 2.52 15.33 7.47
C SER A 47 0.99 15.44 7.46
N ASP A 48 0.48 16.14 6.45
CA ASP A 48 -0.95 16.23 6.20
C ASP A 48 -1.34 15.18 5.17
N HIS A 49 -2.17 14.22 5.57
CA HIS A 49 -2.66 13.19 4.68
C HIS A 49 -4.12 13.41 4.26
N GLY A 50 -4.63 14.63 4.48
CA GLY A 50 -6.02 14.97 4.13
C GLY A 50 -6.33 14.83 2.65
N ASP A 51 -5.29 14.84 1.80
CA ASP A 51 -5.45 14.70 0.36
C ASP A 51 -5.37 13.26 -0.14
N LEU A 52 -5.36 12.28 0.75
CA LEU A 52 -5.28 10.87 0.36
C LEU A 52 -6.33 10.52 -0.69
N HIS A 53 -7.57 10.94 -0.48
CA HIS A 53 -8.70 10.68 -1.39
C HIS A 53 -8.54 11.30 -2.77
N THR A 54 -7.67 12.29 -2.93
CA THR A 54 -7.49 12.98 -4.22
C THR A 54 -6.76 12.13 -5.25
N THR A 55 -6.24 10.97 -4.85
CA THR A 55 -5.60 10.05 -5.79
C THR A 55 -6.60 9.53 -6.81
N GLY A 56 -7.90 9.55 -6.47
CA GLY A 56 -8.98 9.15 -7.34
C GLY A 56 -9.08 7.65 -7.57
N LEU A 57 -10.10 7.26 -8.30
CA LEU A 57 -10.28 5.85 -8.67
C LEU A 57 -9.16 5.41 -9.59
N HIS A 58 -8.57 4.25 -9.31
CA HIS A 58 -7.49 3.68 -10.09
C HIS A 58 -7.49 2.16 -9.98
N GLN A 59 -6.70 1.51 -10.81
CA GLN A 59 -6.51 0.08 -10.77
C GLN A 59 -5.05 -0.27 -11.01
N HIS A 60 -4.63 -1.44 -10.53
CA HIS A 60 -3.27 -1.91 -10.68
C HIS A 60 -3.24 -3.14 -11.59
N HIS A 61 -2.32 -3.16 -12.53
CA HIS A 61 -2.10 -4.28 -13.42
C HIS A 61 -1.04 -5.20 -12.82
N LEU A 62 -1.49 -6.11 -11.95
CA LEU A 62 -0.63 -7.06 -11.26
C LEU A 62 -1.37 -8.37 -11.08
N ASP A 63 -0.70 -9.38 -10.51
CA ASP A 63 -1.27 -10.71 -10.31
C ASP A 63 -1.79 -10.91 -8.89
N PHE A 64 -1.21 -10.18 -7.93
CA PHE A 64 -1.56 -10.34 -6.52
C PHE A 64 -1.26 -9.06 -5.76
N GLN A 65 -2.19 -8.64 -4.90
CA GLN A 65 -1.96 -7.53 -3.99
C GLN A 65 -2.78 -7.74 -2.72
N MET A 66 -2.10 -7.67 -1.58
CA MET A 66 -2.79 -7.71 -0.30
C MET A 66 -2.19 -6.67 0.64
N ILE A 67 -3.02 -6.18 1.55
CA ILE A 67 -2.56 -5.36 2.67
C ILE A 67 -2.93 -6.06 3.98
N TYR A 68 -2.11 -5.81 4.99
CA TYR A 68 -2.35 -6.25 6.36
C TYR A 68 -2.07 -5.06 7.27
N VAL A 69 -3.07 -4.59 7.99
CA VAL A 69 -2.91 -3.41 8.84
C VAL A 69 -2.22 -3.78 10.14
N LEU A 70 -1.16 -3.05 10.47
CA LEU A 70 -0.36 -3.25 11.68
C LEU A 70 -0.78 -2.28 12.79
N LYS A 71 -1.14 -1.04 12.41
CA LYS A 71 -1.44 0.01 13.37
C LYS A 71 -2.34 1.06 12.69
N GLY A 72 -3.24 1.65 13.47
CA GLY A 72 -4.15 2.66 12.92
C GLY A 72 -5.24 2.05 12.06
N TRP A 73 -5.74 2.82 11.11
CA TRP A 73 -6.80 2.37 10.21
C TRP A 73 -6.70 3.05 8.86
N ILE A 74 -7.28 2.40 7.83
CA ILE A 74 -7.38 2.96 6.48
C ILE A 74 -8.74 2.58 5.89
N ARG A 75 -9.36 3.52 5.18
CA ARG A 75 -10.65 3.33 4.51
C ARG A 75 -10.49 3.44 3.01
N PHE A 76 -11.07 2.48 2.31
CA PHE A 76 -11.09 2.40 0.85
C PHE A 76 -12.52 2.36 0.35
N THR A 77 -12.70 2.73 -0.92
CA THR A 77 -13.88 2.32 -1.69
C THR A 77 -13.43 1.38 -2.80
N PHE A 78 -14.21 0.32 -3.03
CA PHE A 78 -13.94 -0.67 -4.08
C PHE A 78 -15.16 -0.77 -4.98
N GLU A 79 -14.95 -0.64 -6.28
CA GLU A 79 -16.03 -0.76 -7.24
C GLU A 79 -16.71 -2.12 -7.09
N GLY A 80 -18.05 -2.10 -6.95
CA GLY A 80 -18.83 -3.30 -6.77
C GLY A 80 -18.88 -3.85 -5.35
N HIS A 81 -18.08 -3.30 -4.43
CA HIS A 81 -17.99 -3.81 -3.06
C HIS A 81 -18.18 -2.74 -1.98
N GLY A 82 -18.27 -1.47 -2.37
CA GLY A 82 -18.51 -0.38 -1.42
C GLY A 82 -17.31 0.02 -0.60
N GLU A 83 -17.57 0.70 0.51
CA GLU A 83 -16.52 1.20 1.41
C GLU A 83 -16.20 0.18 2.49
N HIS A 84 -14.91 0.09 2.80
CA HIS A 84 -14.42 -0.78 3.87
C HIS A 84 -13.32 -0.07 4.64
N THR A 85 -13.37 -0.19 5.97
CA THR A 85 -12.34 0.34 6.86
C THR A 85 -11.62 -0.83 7.51
N PHE A 86 -10.29 -0.81 7.43
CA PHE A 86 -9.44 -1.87 7.97
C PHE A 86 -8.63 -1.33 9.15
N GLY A 87 -8.62 -2.05 10.26
CA GLY A 87 -7.84 -1.75 11.44
C GLY A 87 -6.80 -2.83 11.73
N PRO A 88 -6.08 -2.73 12.87
CA PRO A 88 -5.00 -3.67 13.17
C PRO A 88 -5.44 -5.13 13.13
N GLY A 89 -4.69 -5.95 12.40
CA GLY A 89 -5.00 -7.36 12.22
C GLY A 89 -5.92 -7.66 11.05
N ASP A 90 -6.47 -6.64 10.39
CA ASP A 90 -7.33 -6.83 9.23
C ASP A 90 -6.50 -6.99 7.96
N CYS A 91 -6.99 -7.82 7.06
CA CYS A 91 -6.34 -8.10 5.77
C CYS A 91 -7.33 -7.85 4.64
N CYS A 92 -6.82 -7.33 3.53
CA CYS A 92 -7.62 -7.15 2.33
C CYS A 92 -6.85 -7.68 1.13
N LEU A 93 -7.46 -8.60 0.39
CA LEU A 93 -6.98 -8.99 -0.93
C LEU A 93 -7.63 -8.07 -1.95
N GLN A 94 -6.80 -7.41 -2.75
CA GLN A 94 -7.25 -6.54 -3.83
C GLN A 94 -7.04 -7.29 -5.15
N PRO A 95 -8.10 -7.87 -5.74
CA PRO A 95 -7.94 -8.64 -6.98
C PRO A 95 -7.33 -7.82 -8.11
N PRO A 96 -6.64 -8.47 -9.06
CA PRO A 96 -6.08 -7.76 -10.21
C PRO A 96 -7.13 -6.91 -10.91
N GLY A 97 -6.78 -5.65 -11.17
CA GLY A 97 -7.64 -4.74 -11.90
C GLY A 97 -8.82 -4.17 -11.13
N ILE A 98 -8.97 -4.48 -9.85
CA ILE A 98 -10.08 -3.89 -9.09
C ILE A 98 -9.93 -2.37 -9.02
N VAL A 99 -11.01 -1.68 -9.35
CA VAL A 99 -11.05 -0.21 -9.30
C VAL A 99 -11.31 0.21 -7.88
N HIS A 100 -10.44 1.05 -7.34
CA HIS A 100 -10.51 1.45 -5.93
C HIS A 100 -9.92 2.84 -5.70
N ASN A 101 -10.17 3.37 -4.52
CA ASN A 101 -9.60 4.62 -4.08
C ASN A 101 -9.39 4.58 -2.57
N GLU A 102 -8.26 5.08 -2.11
CA GLU A 102 -8.03 5.33 -0.69
C GLU A 102 -8.78 6.60 -0.30
N LEU A 103 -9.65 6.51 0.69
CA LEU A 103 -10.49 7.64 1.10
C LEU A 103 -9.90 8.41 2.26
N ASP A 104 -9.39 7.71 3.27
CA ASP A 104 -8.87 8.33 4.48
C ASP A 104 -8.08 7.32 5.29
N CYS A 105 -7.28 7.81 6.24
CA CYS A 105 -6.54 6.95 7.16
C CYS A 105 -6.22 7.72 8.45
N SER A 106 -5.84 6.99 9.49
CA SER A 106 -5.39 7.60 10.74
C SER A 106 -3.97 8.15 10.63
N ASP A 107 -3.63 9.09 11.51
CA ASP A 107 -2.29 9.66 11.56
C ASP A 107 -1.21 8.63 11.86
N ASP A 108 -1.57 7.57 12.57
CA ASP A 108 -0.64 6.52 12.99
C ASP A 108 -0.72 5.27 12.12
N LEU A 109 -1.33 5.37 10.95
CA LEU A 109 -1.45 4.23 10.05
C LEU A 109 -0.11 3.60 9.76
N GLU A 110 -0.07 2.27 9.87
CA GLU A 110 1.05 1.46 9.45
C GLU A 110 0.49 0.15 8.93
N LEU A 111 0.83 -0.20 7.70
CA LEU A 111 0.36 -1.44 7.08
C LEU A 111 1.47 -2.10 6.28
N MET A 112 1.35 -3.40 6.07
CA MET A 112 2.23 -4.14 5.18
C MET A 112 1.49 -4.42 3.89
N GLU A 113 2.17 -4.22 2.76
CA GLU A 113 1.63 -4.53 1.45
C GLU A 113 2.52 -5.54 0.76
N ILE A 114 1.90 -6.54 0.14
CA ILE A 114 2.59 -7.56 -0.65
C ILE A 114 2.00 -7.53 -2.06
N THR A 115 2.87 -7.46 -3.07
CA THR A 115 2.45 -7.47 -4.47
C THR A 115 3.24 -8.48 -5.28
N SER A 116 2.64 -8.95 -6.37
CA SER A 116 3.30 -9.76 -7.39
C SER A 116 2.73 -9.35 -8.76
N PRO A 117 3.58 -8.99 -9.72
CA PRO A 117 5.03 -8.79 -9.59
C PRO A 117 5.39 -7.61 -8.68
N GLY A 118 6.67 -7.45 -8.41
CA GLY A 118 7.16 -6.36 -7.57
C GLY A 118 6.91 -4.99 -8.19
N ASP A 119 7.08 -4.86 -9.50
CA ASP A 119 6.77 -3.64 -10.25
C ASP A 119 5.55 -3.89 -11.13
N PHE A 120 4.66 -2.92 -11.18
CA PHE A 120 3.42 -3.02 -11.94
C PHE A 120 2.91 -1.63 -12.34
N GLU A 121 2.04 -1.61 -13.34
CA GLU A 121 1.43 -0.38 -13.82
C GLU A 121 0.18 -0.03 -13.01
N THR A 122 0.02 1.26 -12.74
CA THR A 122 -1.19 1.80 -12.12
C THR A 122 -1.88 2.70 -13.14
N VAL A 123 -3.18 2.50 -13.33
CA VAL A 123 -3.98 3.24 -14.30
C VAL A 123 -5.03 4.05 -13.57
N ALA A 124 -4.98 5.37 -13.75
CA ALA A 124 -5.99 6.28 -13.21
C ALA A 124 -7.24 6.24 -14.08
N LEU A 125 -8.40 6.12 -13.46
CA LEU A 125 -9.67 5.99 -14.16
C LEU A 125 -10.61 7.19 -13.95
N SER A 126 -10.51 7.86 -12.81
CA SER A 126 -11.35 9.01 -12.55
C SER A 126 -10.56 10.27 -12.89
N GLY A 127 -10.73 10.77 -13.97
CA GLY A 127 -9.97 11.97 -14.30
C GLY A 127 -9.77 12.93 -13.17
N LYS A 128 -10.15 13.06 -12.84
CA LYS A 128 -9.90 13.76 -12.28
C LYS A 128 -9.59 14.35 -12.14
N PRO A 129 -9.58 14.44 -11.97
CA PRO A 129 -9.12 15.26 -11.78
C PRO A 129 -9.13 16.01 -11.93
#